data_cfa1570c1d9762488a4f8ce025796ee6
#
_entry.id   cfa1570c1d9762488a4f8ce025796ee6
#
_cell.length_a   1.000
_cell.length_b   1.000
_cell.length_c   1.000
_cell.angle_alpha   90.00
_cell.angle_beta   90.00
_cell.angle_gamma   90.00
#
_symmetry.space_group_name_H-M   'P 1'
#
loop_
_entity.id
_entity.type
_entity.pdbx_description
1 polymer ?
#
loop_
_entity_poly.entity_id
_entity_poly.type
_entity_poly.pdbx_seq_one_letter_code
_entity_poly.pdbx_strand_id
1 'polypeptide(L)'
;MSHDLQPKPMHASHISIAQLMQPEHANNLGNVHGGWIMKLVDEAGALACMRHAQHRVVTVEIDSMVFRHPIRIGDLVILDAEVTYTGKTSMEAEVQVVAENPVSGERTQTNTAYIVN
;
A
#
# COMPACT_ATOMS: atom_id res chain seq x y z
N MET A 1 -7.14 -28.09 -9.07
CA MET A 1 -6.87 -27.64 -8.43
C MET A 1 -7.35 -27.47 -7.26
N SER A 2 -7.45 -27.85 -6.49
CA SER A 2 -8.12 -27.74 -5.36
C SER A 2 -7.40 -27.33 -4.23
N HIS A 3 -6.22 -26.90 -4.39
CA HIS A 3 -5.56 -26.22 -3.35
C HIS A 3 -6.38 -25.09 -2.81
N ASP A 4 -7.36 -24.67 -3.56
CA ASP A 4 -8.25 -23.62 -3.11
C ASP A 4 -9.10 -24.00 -1.92
N LEU A 5 -9.16 -25.27 -1.60
CA LEU A 5 -9.91 -25.72 -0.44
C LEU A 5 -9.18 -25.45 0.86
N GLN A 6 -7.91 -25.09 0.79
CA GLN A 6 -7.11 -24.80 1.98
C GLN A 6 -7.09 -23.29 2.20
N PRO A 7 -7.53 -22.81 3.36
CA PRO A 7 -7.41 -21.38 3.64
C PRO A 7 -5.94 -20.97 3.70
N LYS A 8 -5.65 -19.79 3.16
CA LYS A 8 -4.30 -19.24 3.20
C LYS A 8 -4.15 -18.34 4.40
N PRO A 9 -3.01 -18.38 5.09
CA PRO A 9 -2.76 -17.42 6.15
C PRO A 9 -2.64 -16.01 5.55
N MET A 10 -3.11 -15.01 6.26
CA MET A 10 -3.11 -13.62 5.75
C MET A 10 -1.72 -13.12 5.43
N HIS A 11 -0.72 -13.49 6.22
CA HIS A 11 0.66 -13.05 5.97
C HIS A 11 1.22 -13.59 4.64
N ALA A 12 0.63 -14.65 4.07
CA ALA A 12 1.06 -15.16 2.77
C ALA A 12 0.73 -14.19 1.64
N SER A 13 -0.13 -13.19 1.90
CA SER A 13 -0.48 -12.16 0.92
C SER A 13 0.45 -10.95 0.98
N HIS A 14 1.37 -10.92 1.93
CA HIS A 14 2.21 -9.74 2.16
C HIS A 14 2.97 -9.31 0.90
N ILE A 15 2.87 -8.02 0.61
CA ILE A 15 3.58 -7.36 -0.50
C ILE A 15 4.31 -6.17 0.09
N SER A 16 5.53 -5.96 -0.33
CA SER A 16 6.28 -4.76 0.01
C SER A 16 6.73 -4.07 -1.28
N ILE A 17 6.40 -2.79 -1.39
CA ILE A 17 6.80 -1.96 -2.51
C ILE A 17 7.65 -0.82 -1.95
N ALA A 18 8.73 -0.48 -2.63
CA ALA A 18 9.53 0.67 -2.25
C ALA A 18 9.80 1.52 -3.48
N GLN A 19 9.67 2.83 -3.33
CA GLN A 19 9.93 3.76 -4.42
C GLN A 19 10.57 5.04 -3.89
N LEU A 20 11.65 5.47 -4.54
CA LEU A 20 12.30 6.73 -4.22
C LEU A 20 11.45 7.87 -4.76
N MET A 21 11.19 8.87 -3.93
CA MET A 21 10.42 10.04 -4.34
C MET A 21 11.30 11.02 -5.09
N GLN A 22 10.92 11.30 -6.33
CA GLN A 22 11.68 12.14 -7.25
C GLN A 22 10.96 13.45 -7.50
N PRO A 23 11.63 14.46 -8.10
CA PRO A 23 11.00 15.78 -8.33
C PRO A 23 9.67 15.72 -9.08
N GLU A 24 9.48 14.75 -9.96
CA GLU A 24 8.23 14.60 -10.70
C GLU A 24 7.05 14.23 -9.80
N HIS A 25 7.31 13.78 -8.58
CA HIS A 25 6.26 13.42 -7.63
C HIS A 25 5.85 14.59 -6.73
N ALA A 26 6.48 15.76 -6.92
CA ALA A 26 6.29 16.92 -6.03
C ALA A 26 5.01 17.67 -6.34
N ASN A 27 4.42 18.24 -5.27
CA ASN A 27 3.37 19.24 -5.40
C ASN A 27 4.01 20.65 -5.45
N ASN A 28 3.17 21.70 -5.46
CA ASN A 28 3.65 23.07 -5.53
C ASN A 28 4.42 23.52 -4.30
N LEU A 29 4.34 22.78 -3.20
CA LEU A 29 5.01 23.14 -1.94
C LEU A 29 6.32 22.38 -1.74
N GLY A 30 6.73 21.58 -2.71
CA GLY A 30 7.99 20.82 -2.62
C GLY A 30 7.87 19.50 -1.87
N ASN A 31 6.67 19.12 -1.43
CA ASN A 31 6.40 17.82 -0.82
C ASN A 31 5.86 16.86 -1.88
N VAL A 32 5.80 15.59 -1.56
CA VAL A 32 5.24 14.60 -2.46
C VAL A 32 3.73 14.80 -2.57
N HIS A 33 3.21 14.74 -3.79
CA HIS A 33 1.79 14.88 -4.05
C HIS A 33 1.02 13.71 -3.44
N GLY A 34 -0.03 14.03 -2.65
CA GLY A 34 -0.85 12.99 -2.00
C GLY A 34 -1.46 11.98 -2.95
N GLY A 35 -1.86 12.43 -4.15
CA GLY A 35 -2.41 11.55 -5.17
C GLY A 35 -1.42 10.49 -5.63
N TRP A 36 -0.12 10.80 -5.62
CA TRP A 36 0.90 9.82 -5.97
C TRP A 36 0.96 8.69 -4.93
N ILE A 37 0.88 9.07 -3.64
CA ILE A 37 0.89 8.08 -2.57
C ILE A 37 -0.39 7.23 -2.62
N MET A 38 -1.54 7.82 -2.93
CA MET A 38 -2.79 7.08 -3.09
C MET A 38 -2.68 6.04 -4.21
N LYS A 39 -2.02 6.40 -5.31
CA LYS A 39 -1.80 5.47 -6.41
C LYS A 39 -0.97 4.28 -5.95
N LEU A 40 0.09 4.53 -5.20
CA LEU A 40 0.95 3.45 -4.69
C LEU A 40 0.21 2.58 -3.68
N VAL A 41 -0.61 3.19 -2.82
CA VAL A 41 -1.43 2.46 -1.86
C VAL A 41 -2.41 1.54 -2.58
N ASP A 42 -3.06 2.05 -3.63
CA ASP A 42 -3.98 1.25 -4.42
C ASP A 42 -3.27 0.05 -5.07
N GLU A 43 -2.11 0.29 -5.65
CA GLU A 43 -1.31 -0.78 -6.26
C GLU A 43 -0.90 -1.84 -5.24
N ALA A 44 -0.40 -1.41 -4.09
CA ALA A 44 0.05 -2.34 -3.06
C ALA A 44 -1.10 -3.19 -2.52
N GLY A 45 -2.24 -2.54 -2.24
CA GLY A 45 -3.42 -3.25 -1.74
C GLY A 45 -3.97 -4.23 -2.76
N ALA A 46 -4.05 -3.83 -4.02
CA ALA A 46 -4.52 -4.70 -5.09
C ALA A 46 -3.59 -5.91 -5.29
N LEU A 47 -2.28 -5.67 -5.23
CA LEU A 47 -1.31 -6.76 -5.37
C LEU A 47 -1.42 -7.77 -4.23
N ALA A 48 -1.62 -7.31 -3.00
CA ALA A 48 -1.81 -8.21 -1.86
C ALA A 48 -3.05 -9.07 -2.07
N CYS A 49 -4.15 -8.46 -2.51
CA CYS A 49 -5.39 -9.19 -2.77
C CYS A 49 -5.24 -10.18 -3.93
N MET A 50 -4.56 -9.78 -5.01
CA MET A 50 -4.31 -10.68 -6.13
C MET A 50 -3.45 -11.86 -5.73
N ARG A 51 -2.42 -11.62 -4.93
CA ARG A 51 -1.56 -12.69 -4.43
C ARG A 51 -2.35 -13.67 -3.58
N HIS A 52 -3.23 -13.15 -2.72
CA HIS A 52 -4.03 -14.00 -1.85
C HIS A 52 -5.05 -14.82 -2.64
N ALA A 53 -5.76 -14.17 -3.57
CA ALA A 53 -6.81 -14.79 -4.36
C ALA A 53 -6.29 -15.60 -5.54
N GLN A 54 -5.10 -15.27 -6.01
CA GLN A 54 -4.49 -15.87 -7.22
C GLN A 54 -5.32 -15.60 -8.48
N HIS A 55 -6.00 -14.47 -8.53
CA HIS A 55 -6.67 -13.97 -9.74
C HIS A 55 -6.72 -12.44 -9.66
N ARG A 56 -7.11 -11.83 -10.77
CA ARG A 56 -7.17 -10.37 -10.84
C ARG A 56 -8.30 -9.84 -9.98
N VAL A 57 -8.08 -8.67 -9.41
CA VAL A 57 -9.06 -7.97 -8.59
C VAL A 57 -9.18 -6.53 -9.07
N VAL A 58 -10.29 -5.88 -8.70
CA VAL A 58 -10.53 -4.47 -9.00
C VAL A 58 -10.81 -3.75 -7.69
N THR A 59 -10.15 -2.63 -7.47
CA THR A 59 -10.39 -1.83 -6.27
C THR A 59 -11.79 -1.24 -6.32
N VAL A 60 -12.56 -1.48 -5.26
CA VAL A 60 -13.92 -0.98 -5.13
C VAL A 60 -13.93 0.29 -4.29
N GLU A 61 -13.08 0.33 -3.28
CA GLU A 61 -13.09 1.44 -2.33
C GLU A 61 -11.72 1.61 -1.70
N ILE A 62 -11.33 2.86 -1.48
CA ILE A 62 -10.15 3.22 -0.69
C ILE A 62 -10.67 4.07 0.45
N ASP A 63 -10.39 3.64 1.70
CA ASP A 63 -10.76 4.43 2.87
C ASP A 63 -9.99 5.73 2.86
N SER A 64 -10.56 6.73 3.51
CA SER A 64 -9.91 8.03 3.60
C SER A 64 -8.53 7.90 4.24
N MET A 65 -7.56 8.60 3.63
CA MET A 65 -6.20 8.63 4.13
C MET A 65 -5.89 9.99 4.72
N VAL A 66 -5.32 10.00 5.90
CA VAL A 66 -4.86 11.21 6.53
C VAL A 66 -3.34 11.15 6.59
N PHE A 67 -2.68 12.11 5.96
CA PHE A 67 -1.24 12.20 5.99
C PHE A 67 -0.81 12.93 7.25
N ARG A 68 -0.24 12.22 8.20
CA ARG A 68 0.17 12.81 9.49
C ARG A 68 1.50 13.52 9.39
N HIS A 69 2.31 13.11 8.42
CA HIS A 69 3.63 13.69 8.19
C HIS A 69 3.83 13.88 6.70
N PRO A 70 4.41 15.00 6.27
CA PRO A 70 4.69 15.20 4.87
C PRO A 70 5.78 14.24 4.41
N ILE A 71 5.63 13.74 3.19
CA ILE A 71 6.65 12.92 2.54
C ILE A 71 7.43 13.86 1.61
N ARG A 72 8.74 13.80 1.69
CA ARG A 72 9.61 14.74 0.98
C ARG A 72 10.26 14.09 -0.21
N ILE A 73 10.62 14.93 -1.19
CA ILE A 73 11.43 14.49 -2.31
C ILE A 73 12.76 13.98 -1.76
N GLY A 74 13.21 12.84 -2.24
CA GLY A 74 14.40 12.19 -1.73
C GLY A 74 14.13 11.11 -0.68
N ASP A 75 12.90 11.06 -0.15
CA ASP A 75 12.53 9.98 0.76
C ASP A 75 12.26 8.70 0.00
N LEU A 76 12.57 7.57 0.63
CA LEU A 76 12.19 6.26 0.14
C LEU A 76 10.83 5.93 0.79
N VAL A 77 9.81 5.74 -0.03
CA VAL A 77 8.49 5.36 0.46
C VAL A 77 8.36 3.85 0.38
N ILE A 78 8.04 3.25 1.52
CA ILE A 78 7.88 1.80 1.63
C ILE A 78 6.42 1.53 2.00
N LEU A 79 5.78 0.67 1.20
CA LEU A 79 4.39 0.31 1.41
C LEU A 79 4.32 -1.19 1.66
N ASP A 80 3.82 -1.56 2.83
CA ASP A 80 3.63 -2.95 3.20
C ASP A 80 2.14 -3.24 3.23
N ALA A 81 1.70 -4.17 2.42
CA ALA A 81 0.29 -4.50 2.26
C ALA A 81 0.04 -5.97 2.55
N GLU A 82 -1.09 -6.25 3.18
CA GLU A 82 -1.46 -7.60 3.57
C GLU A 82 -2.97 -7.68 3.66
N VAL A 83 -3.55 -8.79 3.21
CA VAL A 83 -4.99 -9.02 3.33
C VAL A 83 -5.34 -9.19 4.80
N THR A 84 -6.36 -8.45 5.26
CA THR A 84 -6.81 -8.48 6.64
C THR A 84 -8.20 -9.09 6.80
N TYR A 85 -8.96 -9.19 5.70
CA TYR A 85 -10.30 -9.73 5.74
C TYR A 85 -10.70 -10.28 4.37
N THR A 86 -11.38 -11.41 4.36
CA THR A 86 -11.97 -11.96 3.14
C THR A 86 -13.45 -12.24 3.38
N GLY A 87 -14.29 -11.70 2.49
CA GLY A 87 -15.72 -12.01 2.46
C GLY A 87 -16.05 -12.85 1.25
N LYS A 88 -17.35 -13.02 0.99
CA LYS A 88 -17.80 -13.83 -0.16
C LYS A 88 -17.42 -13.19 -1.49
N THR A 89 -17.54 -11.88 -1.59
CA THR A 89 -17.35 -11.16 -2.85
C THR A 89 -16.31 -10.06 -2.75
N SER A 90 -15.68 -9.91 -1.60
CA SER A 90 -14.72 -8.83 -1.39
C SER A 90 -13.58 -9.25 -0.48
N MET A 91 -12.48 -8.52 -0.59
CA MET A 91 -11.34 -8.66 0.30
C MET A 91 -10.90 -7.27 0.76
N GLU A 92 -10.37 -7.20 1.96
CA GLU A 92 -9.78 -5.96 2.46
C GLU A 92 -8.30 -6.18 2.67
N ALA A 93 -7.49 -5.22 2.26
CA ALA A 93 -6.07 -5.20 2.54
C ALA A 93 -5.71 -3.95 3.33
N GLU A 94 -4.83 -4.12 4.31
CA GLU A 94 -4.26 -3.02 5.04
C GLU A 94 -2.94 -2.65 4.37
N VAL A 95 -2.72 -1.36 4.14
CA VAL A 95 -1.47 -0.86 3.57
C VAL A 95 -0.85 0.12 4.55
N GLN A 96 0.33 -0.19 5.03
CA GLN A 96 1.08 0.71 5.89
C GLN A 96 2.12 1.44 5.06
N VAL A 97 2.17 2.77 5.22
CA VAL A 97 3.07 3.63 4.47
C VAL A 97 4.11 4.20 5.39
N VAL A 98 5.36 4.00 5.05
CA VAL A 98 6.51 4.49 5.81
C VAL A 98 7.39 5.32 4.88
N ALA A 99 7.83 6.48 5.34
CA ALA A 99 8.83 7.28 4.65
C ALA A 99 10.17 7.09 5.35
N GLU A 100 11.20 6.77 4.58
CA GLU A 100 12.52 6.57 5.11
C GLU A 100 13.49 7.55 4.47
N ASN A 101 14.33 8.19 5.29
CA ASN A 101 15.46 8.95 4.77
C ASN A 101 16.55 7.92 4.44
N PRO A 102 16.87 7.70 3.16
CA PRO A 102 17.78 6.62 2.80
C PRO A 102 19.23 6.86 3.23
N VAL A 103 19.57 8.10 3.59
CA VAL A 103 20.93 8.44 4.05
C VAL A 103 21.06 8.16 5.54
N SER A 104 20.10 8.63 6.35
CA SER A 104 20.15 8.45 7.80
C SER A 104 19.52 7.14 8.25
N GLY A 105 18.64 6.57 7.44
CA GLY A 105 17.89 5.38 7.81
C GLY A 105 16.69 5.67 8.72
N GLU A 106 16.44 6.95 9.02
CA GLU A 106 15.32 7.31 9.88
C GLU A 106 14.00 7.04 9.17
N ARG A 107 13.07 6.37 9.86
CA ARG A 107 11.77 6.00 9.33
C ARG A 107 10.64 6.67 10.09
N THR A 108 9.62 7.10 9.35
CA THR A 108 8.42 7.70 9.92
C THR A 108 7.22 7.02 9.31
N GLN A 109 6.34 6.45 10.12
CA GLN A 109 5.09 5.92 9.60
C GLN A 109 4.16 7.10 9.32
N THR A 110 3.80 7.27 8.07
CA THR A 110 3.03 8.44 7.66
C THR A 110 1.54 8.20 7.69
N ASN A 111 1.10 6.99 7.34
CA ASN A 111 -0.33 6.66 7.37
C ASN A 111 -0.56 5.17 7.20
N THR A 112 -1.79 4.77 7.50
CA THR A 112 -2.29 3.42 7.24
C THR A 112 -3.59 3.58 6.43
N ALA A 113 -3.76 2.77 5.41
CA ALA A 113 -4.95 2.80 4.58
C ALA A 113 -5.53 1.40 4.42
N TYR A 114 -6.80 1.32 4.08
CA TYR A 114 -7.49 0.06 3.84
C TYR A 114 -8.09 0.10 2.44
N ILE A 115 -7.87 -0.96 1.70
CA ILE A 115 -8.32 -1.09 0.31
C ILE A 115 -9.30 -2.25 0.24
N VAL A 116 -10.47 -1.99 -0.33
CA VAL A 116 -11.48 -3.03 -0.56
C VAL A 116 -11.49 -3.38 -2.05
N ASN A 117 -11.37 -4.66 -2.32
CA ASN A 117 -11.35 -5.20 -3.68
C ASN A 117 -12.47 -6.20 -3.91
#